data_af4a6bfef552653868c155f96a9e2a06
#
_entry.id   af4a6bfef552653868c155f96a9e2a06
#
_cell.length_a   1.000
_cell.length_b   1.000
_cell.length_c   1.000
_cell.angle_alpha   90.00
_cell.angle_beta   90.00
_cell.angle_gamma   90.00
#
_symmetry.space_group_name_H-M   'P 1'
#
loop_
_entity.id
_entity.type
_entity.pdbx_description
1 polymer ?
#
loop_
_entity_poly.entity_id
_entity_poly.type
_entity_poly.pdbx_seq_one_letter_code
_entity_poly.pdbx_strand_id
1 'polypeptide(L)'
;VTPLPTRRRLASGKVRDLYEAGDDHLLIVASDRISAFEQVFPTSVPGKGRVLTAMSVFWFRELADVLPNHFVTCDGPLIPESVRGRALLVERLDMLPVEAVVRGYLTGRGYSDYRRSGAVCGLPLPPGLAESARLPEPIFTPSTKARRGDKDENIDFGTCVSVLGRALAEEVREASLELYRRGAVRAAEQGLLLADTKFEFGIGADGGLVLADELLTPDSARYWLADGHQPGVPQPSFDKQHVRDWLVDPASGWDCVSPLPPLPPEVVTATRDRYVEAYQRITGLSLADWPRDPADLRQPASRLGQCGGTGDRRDPHRDQDVHRPRRSAALQPR
;
A
#
# COMPACT_ATOMS: atom_id res chain seq x y z
N VAL A 1 10.28 16.60 12.72
CA VAL A 1 9.68 17.23 11.52
C VAL A 1 9.61 18.70 11.78
N THR A 2 10.21 19.52 10.90
CA THR A 2 10.13 20.97 11.00
C THR A 2 8.68 21.38 10.78
N PRO A 3 8.04 22.09 11.73
CA PRO A 3 6.68 22.58 11.53
C PRO A 3 6.60 23.41 10.25
N LEU A 4 5.49 23.32 9.53
CA LEU A 4 5.22 24.23 8.42
C LEU A 4 4.71 25.56 9.03
N PRO A 5 5.52 26.62 9.08
CA PRO A 5 5.20 27.82 9.86
C PRO A 5 3.98 28.58 9.34
N THR A 6 3.56 28.31 8.10
CA THR A 6 2.44 28.99 7.44
C THR A 6 1.12 28.22 7.47
N ARG A 7 1.10 27.01 8.08
CA ARG A 7 -0.10 26.16 8.11
C ARG A 7 -0.40 25.65 9.50
N ARG A 8 -1.67 25.64 9.86
CA ARG A 8 -2.15 25.05 11.12
C ARG A 8 -2.01 23.52 11.04
N ARG A 9 -1.23 22.93 11.96
CA ARG A 9 -1.16 21.49 12.13
C ARG A 9 -2.40 21.04 12.89
N LEU A 10 -3.18 20.14 12.28
CA LEU A 10 -4.41 19.59 12.85
C LEU A 10 -4.12 18.38 13.74
N ALA A 11 -3.19 17.51 13.29
CA ALA A 11 -2.81 16.32 14.03
C ALA A 11 -1.36 15.93 13.74
N SER A 12 -0.77 15.17 14.67
CA SER A 12 0.51 14.52 14.50
C SER A 12 0.35 13.05 14.88
N GLY A 13 0.41 12.17 13.89
CA GLY A 13 0.42 10.71 14.08
C GLY A 13 1.83 10.18 14.35
N LYS A 14 1.97 8.85 14.43
CA LYS A 14 3.26 8.17 14.65
C LYS A 14 4.27 8.49 13.54
N VAL A 15 3.81 8.52 12.27
CA VAL A 15 4.69 8.66 11.10
C VAL A 15 4.23 9.74 10.11
N ARG A 16 3.09 10.38 10.33
CA ARG A 16 2.53 11.44 9.47
C ARG A 16 2.02 12.61 10.28
N ASP A 17 2.06 13.79 9.67
CA ASP A 17 1.48 15.00 10.20
C ASP A 17 0.40 15.52 9.25
N LEU A 18 -0.71 15.99 9.80
CA LEU A 18 -1.85 16.54 9.06
C LEU A 18 -1.90 18.04 9.24
N TYR A 19 -2.01 18.77 8.14
CA TYR A 19 -2.11 20.22 8.11
C TYR A 19 -3.35 20.66 7.35
N GLU A 20 -3.87 21.80 7.73
CA GLU A 20 -4.98 22.46 7.03
C GLU A 20 -4.53 22.94 5.66
N ALA A 21 -5.35 22.75 4.63
CA ALA A 21 -5.08 23.17 3.26
C ALA A 21 -6.31 23.80 2.59
N GLY A 22 -7.07 24.58 3.34
CA GLY A 22 -8.38 25.13 3.00
C GLY A 22 -9.50 24.33 3.68
N ASP A 23 -10.73 24.64 3.34
CA ASP A 23 -11.89 24.04 3.99
C ASP A 23 -12.08 22.58 3.57
N ASP A 24 -11.88 22.27 2.28
CA ASP A 24 -12.18 20.97 1.67
C ASP A 24 -10.96 20.07 1.52
N HIS A 25 -9.77 20.53 1.91
CA HIS A 25 -8.54 19.77 1.68
C HIS A 25 -7.67 19.69 2.94
N LEU A 26 -6.83 18.65 2.95
CA LEU A 26 -5.78 18.44 3.93
C LEU A 26 -4.43 18.28 3.22
N LEU A 27 -3.35 18.68 3.90
CA LEU A 27 -2.01 18.31 3.50
C LEU A 27 -1.50 17.22 4.45
N ILE A 28 -1.33 16.02 3.93
CA ILE A 28 -0.71 14.90 4.64
C ILE A 28 0.78 14.92 4.38
N VAL A 29 1.58 15.01 5.43
CA VAL A 29 3.04 15.02 5.33
C VAL A 29 3.60 13.77 5.97
N ALA A 30 4.10 12.85 5.15
CA ALA A 30 4.83 11.68 5.62
C ALA A 30 6.19 12.11 6.21
N SER A 31 6.57 11.48 7.29
CA SER A 31 7.85 11.74 7.96
C SER A 31 8.79 10.55 7.83
N ASP A 32 10.04 10.77 8.16
CA ASP A 32 11.06 9.73 8.26
C ASP A 32 11.02 8.98 9.61
N ARG A 33 10.06 9.33 10.48
CA ARG A 33 9.82 8.58 11.73
C ARG A 33 9.43 7.14 11.42
N ILE A 34 9.86 6.23 12.28
CA ILE A 34 9.45 4.83 12.25
C ILE A 34 8.89 4.43 13.61
N SER A 35 7.91 3.54 13.63
CA SER A 35 7.25 3.09 14.85
C SER A 35 7.16 1.57 14.89
N ALA A 36 7.26 1.01 16.08
CA ALA A 36 6.95 -0.38 16.38
C ALA A 36 6.29 -0.47 17.78
N PHE A 37 5.46 -1.50 17.99
CA PHE A 37 4.79 -1.73 19.28
C PHE A 37 4.14 -0.47 19.87
N GLU A 38 3.42 0.29 19.01
CA GLU A 38 2.70 1.53 19.31
C GLU A 38 3.61 2.73 19.70
N GLN A 39 4.92 2.56 19.75
CA GLN A 39 5.89 3.60 20.06
C GLN A 39 6.64 4.08 18.83
N VAL A 40 7.13 5.32 18.87
CA VAL A 40 7.96 5.93 17.81
C VAL A 40 9.42 5.87 18.26
N PHE A 41 10.30 5.37 17.38
CA PHE A 41 11.74 5.38 17.64
C PHE A 41 12.29 6.81 17.71
N PRO A 42 13.30 7.05 18.56
CA PRO A 42 14.02 8.32 18.56
C PRO A 42 14.83 8.54 17.27
N THR A 43 15.17 7.46 16.57
CA THR A 43 15.93 7.47 15.31
C THR A 43 14.98 7.47 14.12
N SER A 44 15.27 8.29 13.11
CA SER A 44 14.54 8.33 11.83
C SER A 44 15.21 7.44 10.78
N VAL A 45 14.43 7.03 9.77
CA VAL A 45 14.91 6.34 8.57
C VAL A 45 14.89 7.32 7.40
N PRO A 46 16.03 7.90 7.00
CA PRO A 46 16.09 8.95 5.98
C PRO A 46 15.47 8.52 4.64
N GLY A 47 14.59 9.37 4.11
CA GLY A 47 13.92 9.10 2.83
C GLY A 47 12.67 8.22 2.91
N LYS A 48 12.35 7.67 4.10
CA LYS A 48 11.16 6.82 4.29
C LYS A 48 9.87 7.55 3.87
N GLY A 49 9.70 8.80 4.29
CA GLY A 49 8.52 9.58 3.93
C GLY A 49 8.34 9.75 2.42
N ARG A 50 9.44 9.89 1.67
CA ARG A 50 9.40 9.95 0.21
C ARG A 50 8.94 8.63 -0.42
N VAL A 51 9.44 7.50 0.07
CA VAL A 51 9.04 6.17 -0.42
C VAL A 51 7.54 5.95 -0.19
N LEU A 52 7.05 6.21 1.02
CA LEU A 52 5.63 6.01 1.35
C LEU A 52 4.72 6.88 0.46
N THR A 53 5.09 8.15 0.28
CA THR A 53 4.32 9.07 -0.56
C THR A 53 4.33 8.65 -2.03
N ALA A 54 5.50 8.33 -2.58
CA ALA A 54 5.64 7.88 -3.96
C ALA A 54 4.83 6.60 -4.24
N MET A 55 4.90 5.64 -3.31
CA MET A 55 4.18 4.38 -3.42
C MET A 55 2.66 4.55 -3.30
N SER A 56 2.19 5.40 -2.38
CA SER A 56 0.77 5.72 -2.26
C SER A 56 0.23 6.38 -3.54
N VAL A 57 0.97 7.33 -4.13
CA VAL A 57 0.56 7.97 -5.39
C VAL A 57 0.49 6.97 -6.54
N PHE A 58 1.46 6.06 -6.64
CA PHE A 58 1.41 4.98 -7.63
C PHE A 58 0.13 4.15 -7.47
N TRP A 59 -0.17 3.67 -6.27
CA TRP A 59 -1.31 2.81 -6.02
C TRP A 59 -2.66 3.52 -6.14
N PHE A 60 -2.78 4.78 -5.69
CA PHE A 60 -4.00 5.57 -5.87
C PHE A 60 -4.39 5.72 -7.34
N ARG A 61 -3.43 5.71 -8.25
CA ARG A 61 -3.67 5.76 -9.69
C ARG A 61 -3.93 4.40 -10.30
N GLU A 62 -3.14 3.42 -9.92
CA GLU A 62 -3.25 2.05 -10.42
C GLU A 62 -4.60 1.41 -10.08
N LEU A 63 -5.18 1.79 -8.94
CA LEU A 63 -6.45 1.25 -8.43
C LEU A 63 -7.62 2.25 -8.48
N ALA A 64 -7.48 3.36 -9.21
CA ALA A 64 -8.50 4.40 -9.30
C ALA A 64 -9.84 3.94 -9.92
N ASP A 65 -9.79 2.87 -10.69
CA ASP A 65 -10.98 2.24 -11.30
C ASP A 65 -11.75 1.32 -10.34
N VAL A 66 -11.17 0.96 -9.19
CA VAL A 66 -11.82 0.12 -8.18
C VAL A 66 -12.72 0.97 -7.28
N LEU A 67 -12.19 2.07 -6.77
CA LEU A 67 -12.88 2.97 -5.86
C LEU A 67 -12.30 4.39 -5.97
N PRO A 68 -13.13 5.46 -5.86
CA PRO A 68 -12.63 6.82 -5.68
C PRO A 68 -11.67 6.91 -4.50
N ASN A 69 -10.65 7.75 -4.60
CA ASN A 69 -9.70 7.97 -3.52
C ASN A 69 -9.44 9.46 -3.29
N HIS A 70 -8.99 9.80 -2.11
CA HIS A 70 -8.85 11.19 -1.65
C HIS A 70 -7.65 11.95 -2.25
N PHE A 71 -6.81 11.30 -3.07
CA PHE A 71 -5.62 11.92 -3.63
C PHE A 71 -5.95 13.00 -4.66
N VAL A 72 -5.51 14.22 -4.42
CA VAL A 72 -5.67 15.35 -5.35
C VAL A 72 -4.37 15.59 -6.12
N THR A 73 -3.27 15.85 -5.42
CA THR A 73 -1.95 16.07 -6.04
C THR A 73 -0.79 15.86 -5.06
N CYS A 74 0.39 15.59 -5.61
CA CYS A 74 1.65 15.52 -4.87
C CYS A 74 2.60 16.69 -5.20
N ASP A 75 2.16 17.65 -6.02
CA ASP A 75 2.91 18.84 -6.43
C ASP A 75 1.98 20.06 -6.59
N GLY A 76 2.56 21.25 -6.75
CA GLY A 76 1.81 22.47 -6.97
C GLY A 76 1.92 23.49 -5.83
N PRO A 77 1.26 24.66 -5.98
CA PRO A 77 1.47 25.80 -5.09
C PRO A 77 0.99 25.58 -3.65
N LEU A 78 0.12 24.59 -3.44
CA LEU A 78 -0.36 24.25 -2.10
C LEU A 78 0.59 23.30 -1.35
N ILE A 79 1.66 22.79 -1.99
CA ILE A 79 2.65 21.92 -1.36
C ILE A 79 3.95 22.72 -1.16
N PRO A 80 4.30 23.08 0.09
CA PRO A 80 5.54 23.79 0.36
C PRO A 80 6.77 23.00 -0.08
N GLU A 81 7.78 23.68 -0.63
CA GLU A 81 9.03 23.07 -1.11
C GLU A 81 9.73 22.22 -0.03
N SER A 82 9.68 22.64 1.23
CA SER A 82 10.30 21.93 2.36
C SER A 82 9.72 20.51 2.62
N VAL A 83 8.56 20.22 2.06
CA VAL A 83 7.89 18.90 2.20
C VAL A 83 7.60 18.23 0.85
N ARG A 84 8.07 18.84 -0.24
CA ARG A 84 7.92 18.30 -1.59
C ARG A 84 8.46 16.87 -1.68
N GLY A 85 7.73 16.00 -2.37
CA GLY A 85 8.06 14.59 -2.51
C GLY A 85 7.71 13.71 -1.30
N ARG A 86 7.25 14.28 -0.18
CA ARG A 86 6.74 13.55 0.98
C ARG A 86 5.41 14.09 1.52
N ALA A 87 4.73 14.92 0.74
CA ALA A 87 3.44 15.48 1.05
C ALA A 87 2.41 15.19 -0.04
N LEU A 88 1.17 15.00 0.36
CA LEU A 88 0.00 14.84 -0.49
C LEU A 88 -1.04 15.89 -0.13
N LEU A 89 -1.57 16.58 -1.13
CA LEU A 89 -2.83 17.29 -1.01
C LEU A 89 -3.93 16.27 -1.24
N VAL A 90 -4.86 16.19 -0.31
CA VAL A 90 -5.95 15.21 -0.33
C VAL A 90 -7.28 15.89 0.00
N GLU A 91 -8.39 15.31 -0.46
CA GLU A 91 -9.72 15.71 -0.04
C GLU A 91 -9.92 15.46 1.45
N ARG A 92 -10.66 16.33 2.10
CA ARG A 92 -11.11 16.15 3.49
C ARG A 92 -12.31 15.22 3.50
N LEU A 93 -12.20 14.12 4.23
CA LEU A 93 -13.23 13.11 4.35
C LEU A 93 -13.74 13.02 5.79
N ASP A 94 -14.96 12.51 5.95
CA ASP A 94 -15.44 12.00 7.22
C ASP A 94 -14.93 10.56 7.41
N MET A 95 -13.86 10.41 8.17
CA MET A 95 -13.13 9.16 8.29
C MET A 95 -13.91 8.11 9.07
N LEU A 96 -13.99 6.89 8.51
CA LEU A 96 -14.62 5.77 9.21
C LEU A 96 -13.80 5.33 10.44
N PRO A 97 -14.46 4.97 11.55
CA PRO A 97 -13.81 4.57 12.80
C PRO A 97 -13.36 3.09 12.79
N VAL A 98 -13.09 2.54 11.61
CA VAL A 98 -12.68 1.15 11.40
C VAL A 98 -11.48 1.11 10.47
N GLU A 99 -10.49 0.30 10.79
CA GLU A 99 -9.42 -0.07 9.88
C GLU A 99 -9.80 -1.36 9.14
N ALA A 100 -9.67 -1.35 7.85
CA ALA A 100 -10.02 -2.47 6.97
C ALA A 100 -8.77 -3.30 6.64
N VAL A 101 -8.54 -4.37 7.38
CA VAL A 101 -7.41 -5.26 7.17
C VAL A 101 -7.83 -6.45 6.31
N VAL A 102 -7.06 -6.73 5.25
CA VAL A 102 -7.22 -7.91 4.41
C VAL A 102 -5.98 -8.80 4.52
N ARG A 103 -6.21 -10.10 4.67
CA ARG A 103 -5.14 -11.11 4.77
C ARG A 103 -5.28 -12.17 3.69
N GLY A 104 -4.25 -12.37 2.91
CA GLY A 104 -4.14 -13.51 1.98
C GLY A 104 -3.23 -14.60 2.51
N TYR A 105 -2.47 -14.29 3.56
CA TYR A 105 -1.58 -15.22 4.25
C TYR A 105 -1.75 -15.08 5.76
N LEU A 106 -1.51 -16.17 6.47
CA LEU A 106 -1.70 -16.24 7.92
C LEU A 106 -0.40 -15.91 8.65
N THR A 107 -0.26 -14.66 9.12
CA THR A 107 0.95 -14.17 9.76
C THR A 107 0.67 -13.16 10.88
N GLY A 108 1.66 -12.89 11.70
CA GLY A 108 1.60 -11.89 12.77
C GLY A 108 0.43 -12.10 13.72
N ARG A 109 -0.33 -11.02 14.00
CA ARG A 109 -1.48 -11.10 14.93
C ARG A 109 -2.56 -12.08 14.45
N GLY A 110 -2.79 -12.16 13.12
CA GLY A 110 -3.75 -13.13 12.56
C GLY A 110 -3.35 -14.58 12.86
N TYR A 111 -2.07 -14.91 12.74
CA TYR A 111 -1.57 -16.23 13.12
C TYR A 111 -1.67 -16.49 14.62
N SER A 112 -1.36 -15.52 15.45
CA SER A 112 -1.50 -15.65 16.91
C SER A 112 -2.96 -15.89 17.32
N ASP A 113 -3.91 -15.20 16.72
CA ASP A 113 -5.34 -15.40 16.97
C ASP A 113 -5.82 -16.78 16.52
N TYR A 114 -5.42 -17.18 15.31
CA TYR A 114 -5.71 -18.53 14.80
C TYR A 114 -5.14 -19.64 15.69
N ARG A 115 -3.90 -19.52 16.13
CA ARG A 115 -3.27 -20.49 17.06
C ARG A 115 -4.06 -20.64 18.35
N ARG A 116 -4.68 -19.57 18.83
CA ARG A 116 -5.43 -19.55 20.10
C ARG A 116 -6.84 -20.12 19.94
N SER A 117 -7.53 -19.86 18.81
CA SER A 117 -8.97 -20.09 18.68
C SER A 117 -9.39 -20.84 17.42
N GLY A 118 -8.47 -21.13 16.49
CA GLY A 118 -8.83 -21.68 15.17
C GLY A 118 -9.52 -20.66 14.25
N ALA A 119 -9.58 -19.39 14.67
CA ALA A 119 -10.31 -18.34 13.94
C ALA A 119 -9.52 -17.02 13.94
N VAL A 120 -9.85 -16.13 12.99
CA VAL A 120 -9.35 -14.74 12.93
C VAL A 120 -10.56 -13.83 12.81
N CYS A 121 -10.70 -12.85 13.70
CA CYS A 121 -11.87 -11.93 13.73
C CYS A 121 -13.21 -12.69 13.67
N GLY A 122 -13.35 -13.79 14.40
CA GLY A 122 -14.55 -14.62 14.40
C GLY A 122 -14.74 -15.51 13.17
N LEU A 123 -13.88 -15.42 12.14
CA LEU A 123 -13.91 -16.29 10.97
C LEU A 123 -13.16 -17.59 11.26
N PRO A 124 -13.81 -18.74 11.32
CA PRO A 124 -13.13 -20.01 11.47
C PRO A 124 -12.31 -20.33 10.23
N LEU A 125 -11.08 -20.82 10.42
CA LEU A 125 -10.18 -21.20 9.34
C LEU A 125 -9.95 -22.72 9.36
N PRO A 126 -9.56 -23.33 8.21
CA PRO A 126 -9.19 -24.72 8.15
C PRO A 126 -8.15 -25.11 9.21
N PRO A 127 -8.25 -26.30 9.82
CA PRO A 127 -7.26 -26.74 10.79
C PRO A 127 -5.91 -27.04 10.12
N GLY A 128 -4.82 -26.88 10.89
CA GLY A 128 -3.47 -27.25 10.45
C GLY A 128 -2.76 -26.18 9.60
N LEU A 129 -3.28 -24.96 9.50
CA LEU A 129 -2.57 -23.88 8.84
C LEU A 129 -1.31 -23.49 9.62
N ALA A 130 -0.18 -23.51 8.93
CA ALA A 130 1.10 -23.11 9.49
C ALA A 130 1.27 -21.55 9.42
N GLU A 131 2.26 -21.02 10.13
CA GLU A 131 2.65 -19.63 9.97
C GLU A 131 3.05 -19.36 8.52
N SER A 132 2.72 -18.19 8.01
CA SER A 132 2.96 -17.77 6.61
C SER A 132 2.24 -18.63 5.56
N ALA A 133 1.34 -19.55 5.95
CA ALA A 133 0.54 -20.28 4.98
C ALA A 133 -0.39 -19.35 4.20
N ARG A 134 -0.52 -19.62 2.89
CA ARG A 134 -1.53 -18.96 2.06
C ARG A 134 -2.93 -19.40 2.49
N LEU A 135 -3.83 -18.45 2.64
CA LEU A 135 -5.24 -18.72 2.88
C LEU A 135 -5.93 -19.20 1.59
N PRO A 136 -6.95 -20.08 1.67
CA PRO A 136 -7.73 -20.49 0.51
C PRO A 136 -8.30 -19.30 -0.28
N GLU A 137 -8.81 -18.29 0.45
CA GLU A 137 -9.30 -17.02 -0.06
C GLU A 137 -8.79 -15.90 0.84
N PRO A 138 -8.58 -14.68 0.31
CA PRO A 138 -8.32 -13.53 1.15
C PRO A 138 -9.49 -13.26 2.09
N ILE A 139 -9.18 -12.94 3.35
CA ILE A 139 -10.19 -12.68 4.39
C ILE A 139 -10.14 -11.22 4.84
N PHE A 140 -11.33 -10.66 5.08
CA PHE A 140 -11.50 -9.33 5.67
C PHE A 140 -11.52 -9.47 7.20
N THR A 141 -10.58 -8.80 7.86
CA THR A 141 -10.35 -8.89 9.31
C THR A 141 -10.24 -7.49 9.91
N PRO A 142 -11.37 -6.78 10.07
CA PRO A 142 -11.37 -5.39 10.51
C PRO A 142 -10.83 -5.22 11.93
N SER A 143 -10.35 -4.01 12.24
CA SER A 143 -10.04 -3.57 13.59
C SER A 143 -10.68 -2.23 13.91
N THR A 144 -10.85 -1.94 15.18
CA THR A 144 -11.23 -0.60 15.62
C THR A 144 -10.11 0.37 15.30
N LYS A 145 -10.46 1.62 15.01
CA LYS A 145 -9.51 2.73 15.00
C LYS A 145 -9.54 3.36 16.40
N ALA A 146 -8.62 2.89 17.24
CA ALA A 146 -8.56 3.30 18.63
C ALA A 146 -8.27 4.80 18.78
N ARG A 147 -8.74 5.38 19.88
CA ARG A 147 -8.35 6.75 20.26
C ARG A 147 -6.84 6.78 20.54
N ARG A 148 -6.23 7.96 20.38
CA ARG A 148 -4.80 8.13 20.63
C ARG A 148 -4.42 7.68 22.03
N GLY A 149 -3.57 6.66 22.11
CA GLY A 149 -3.11 6.05 23.36
C GLY A 149 -3.71 4.66 23.65
N ASP A 150 -4.77 4.29 22.96
CA ASP A 150 -5.35 2.96 23.01
C ASP A 150 -4.79 2.08 21.89
N LYS A 151 -5.01 0.76 21.99
CA LYS A 151 -4.60 -0.20 20.98
C LYS A 151 -5.78 -0.52 20.06
N ASP A 152 -5.50 -0.57 18.75
CA ASP A 152 -6.44 -1.10 17.78
C ASP A 152 -6.75 -2.56 18.11
N GLU A 153 -8.03 -2.91 18.17
CA GLU A 153 -8.48 -4.27 18.48
C GLU A 153 -9.13 -4.90 17.26
N ASN A 154 -8.76 -6.15 16.99
CA ASN A 154 -9.44 -6.94 15.98
C ASN A 154 -10.90 -7.14 16.39
N ILE A 155 -11.82 -6.86 15.47
CA ILE A 155 -13.26 -7.06 15.66
C ILE A 155 -13.79 -8.03 14.62
N ASP A 156 -14.90 -8.71 14.93
CA ASP A 156 -15.61 -9.51 13.94
C ASP A 156 -16.45 -8.63 13.00
N PHE A 157 -16.94 -9.23 11.91
CA PHE A 157 -17.74 -8.50 10.94
C PHE A 157 -19.08 -8.02 11.51
N GLY A 158 -19.67 -8.75 12.47
CA GLY A 158 -20.89 -8.35 13.16
C GLY A 158 -20.70 -7.06 13.96
N THR A 159 -19.59 -6.94 14.66
CA THR A 159 -19.19 -5.71 15.36
C THR A 159 -18.93 -4.58 14.36
N CYS A 160 -18.26 -4.84 13.23
CA CYS A 160 -18.07 -3.86 12.17
C CYS A 160 -19.41 -3.34 11.61
N VAL A 161 -20.38 -4.25 11.39
CA VAL A 161 -21.77 -3.90 11.01
C VAL A 161 -22.46 -3.03 12.07
N SER A 162 -22.23 -3.32 13.35
CA SER A 162 -22.82 -2.52 14.44
C SER A 162 -22.25 -1.09 14.48
N VAL A 163 -21.01 -0.90 14.05
CA VAL A 163 -20.34 0.42 14.02
C VAL A 163 -20.73 1.22 12.77
N LEU A 164 -20.73 0.59 11.60
CA LEU A 164 -20.89 1.29 10.30
C LEU A 164 -22.32 1.21 9.72
N GLY A 165 -23.13 0.31 10.22
CA GLY A 165 -24.35 -0.13 9.52
C GLY A 165 -24.02 -1.19 8.45
N ARG A 166 -25.02 -2.04 8.14
CA ARG A 166 -24.82 -3.22 7.27
C ARG A 166 -24.34 -2.85 5.86
N ALA A 167 -25.02 -1.91 5.21
CA ALA A 167 -24.72 -1.54 3.82
C ALA A 167 -23.26 -1.05 3.68
N LEU A 168 -22.86 -0.10 4.53
CA LEU A 168 -21.51 0.47 4.47
C LEU A 168 -20.44 -0.56 4.87
N ALA A 169 -20.70 -1.42 5.86
CA ALA A 169 -19.76 -2.47 6.26
C ALA A 169 -19.52 -3.50 5.13
N GLU A 170 -20.58 -3.84 4.39
CA GLU A 170 -20.49 -4.73 3.22
C GLU A 170 -19.71 -4.05 2.09
N GLU A 171 -19.97 -2.79 1.78
CA GLU A 171 -19.25 -2.01 0.78
C GLU A 171 -17.77 -1.89 1.11
N VAL A 172 -17.41 -1.55 2.36
CA VAL A 172 -16.00 -1.49 2.83
C VAL A 172 -15.32 -2.85 2.68
N ARG A 173 -16.01 -3.94 3.05
CA ARG A 173 -15.45 -5.30 2.91
C ARG A 173 -15.18 -5.66 1.46
N GLU A 174 -16.14 -5.43 0.57
CA GLU A 174 -16.03 -5.77 -0.86
C GLU A 174 -14.93 -4.93 -1.53
N ALA A 175 -14.92 -3.63 -1.30
CA ALA A 175 -13.89 -2.73 -1.81
C ALA A 175 -12.49 -3.16 -1.31
N SER A 176 -12.35 -3.47 -0.02
CA SER A 176 -11.08 -3.91 0.56
C SER A 176 -10.56 -5.20 -0.05
N LEU A 177 -11.45 -6.18 -0.25
CA LEU A 177 -11.08 -7.46 -0.87
C LEU A 177 -10.66 -7.28 -2.33
N GLU A 178 -11.34 -6.41 -3.08
CA GLU A 178 -10.99 -6.14 -4.48
C GLU A 178 -9.67 -5.37 -4.60
N LEU A 179 -9.48 -4.32 -3.79
CA LEU A 179 -8.20 -3.60 -3.72
C LEU A 179 -7.04 -4.54 -3.38
N TYR A 180 -7.25 -5.45 -2.42
CA TYR A 180 -6.26 -6.45 -2.07
C TYR A 180 -5.95 -7.40 -3.23
N ARG A 181 -6.99 -7.96 -3.90
CA ARG A 181 -6.78 -8.89 -5.03
C ARG A 181 -5.98 -8.25 -6.16
N ARG A 182 -6.36 -7.03 -6.55
CA ARG A 182 -5.66 -6.27 -7.59
C ARG A 182 -4.21 -5.96 -7.19
N GLY A 183 -4.00 -5.51 -5.94
CA GLY A 183 -2.67 -5.28 -5.39
C GLY A 183 -1.83 -6.54 -5.33
N ALA A 184 -2.40 -7.68 -4.96
CA ALA A 184 -1.71 -8.96 -4.89
C ALA A 184 -1.32 -9.49 -6.28
N VAL A 185 -2.18 -9.32 -7.29
CA VAL A 185 -1.85 -9.67 -8.69
C VAL A 185 -0.65 -8.84 -9.16
N ARG A 186 -0.71 -7.52 -8.98
CA ARG A 186 0.40 -6.63 -9.36
C ARG A 186 1.70 -6.96 -8.64
N ALA A 187 1.63 -7.24 -7.33
CA ALA A 187 2.81 -7.66 -6.57
C ALA A 187 3.41 -8.98 -7.09
N ALA A 188 2.55 -9.96 -7.42
CA ALA A 188 2.96 -11.26 -7.95
C ALA A 188 3.68 -11.14 -9.30
N GLU A 189 3.25 -10.25 -10.18
CA GLU A 189 3.95 -9.93 -11.45
C GLU A 189 5.39 -9.45 -11.23
N GLN A 190 5.67 -8.92 -10.04
CA GLN A 190 6.99 -8.42 -9.64
C GLN A 190 7.75 -9.39 -8.71
N GLY A 191 7.30 -10.65 -8.64
CA GLY A 191 7.91 -11.67 -7.78
C GLY A 191 7.72 -11.42 -6.29
N LEU A 192 6.67 -10.69 -5.90
CA LEU A 192 6.34 -10.40 -4.51
C LEU A 192 5.00 -11.04 -4.11
N LEU A 193 4.88 -11.44 -2.85
CA LEU A 193 3.64 -11.86 -2.23
C LEU A 193 3.15 -10.72 -1.32
N LEU A 194 1.92 -10.29 -1.52
CA LEU A 194 1.22 -9.38 -0.61
C LEU A 194 0.56 -10.22 0.48
N ALA A 195 1.16 -10.25 1.66
CA ALA A 195 0.68 -11.12 2.74
C ALA A 195 -0.59 -10.58 3.42
N ASP A 196 -0.57 -9.35 3.83
CA ASP A 196 -1.71 -8.60 4.35
C ASP A 196 -1.53 -7.10 4.10
N THR A 197 -2.61 -6.37 4.25
CA THR A 197 -2.60 -4.91 4.18
C THR A 197 -3.74 -4.31 4.98
N LYS A 198 -3.57 -3.03 5.36
CA LYS A 198 -4.56 -2.21 6.03
C LYS A 198 -4.98 -1.08 5.09
N PHE A 199 -6.29 -0.90 4.93
CA PHE A 199 -6.89 0.25 4.26
C PHE A 199 -7.64 1.12 5.27
N GLU A 200 -7.77 2.40 4.95
CA GLU A 200 -8.62 3.34 5.64
C GLU A 200 -9.58 3.99 4.65
N PHE A 201 -10.80 4.24 5.08
CA PHE A 201 -11.85 4.82 4.27
C PHE A 201 -12.49 6.02 4.97
N GLY A 202 -13.11 6.86 4.18
CA GLY A 202 -13.95 7.95 4.64
C GLY A 202 -15.14 8.14 3.70
N ILE A 203 -16.05 9.03 4.11
CA ILE A 203 -17.18 9.44 3.31
C ILE A 203 -16.87 10.79 2.68
N GLY A 204 -17.01 10.87 1.37
CA GLY A 204 -16.84 12.10 0.60
C GLY A 204 -18.02 13.06 0.76
N ALA A 205 -17.87 14.26 0.22
CA ALA A 205 -18.92 15.29 0.29
C ALA A 205 -20.22 14.90 -0.43
N ASP A 206 -20.14 13.98 -1.39
CA ASP A 206 -21.27 13.40 -2.11
C ASP A 206 -21.95 12.23 -1.37
N GLY A 207 -21.41 11.83 -0.22
CA GLY A 207 -21.89 10.70 0.58
C GLY A 207 -21.34 9.33 0.14
N GLY A 208 -20.47 9.28 -0.86
CA GLY A 208 -19.85 8.05 -1.35
C GLY A 208 -18.67 7.58 -0.52
N LEU A 209 -18.37 6.27 -0.59
CA LEU A 209 -17.18 5.68 0.03
C LEU A 209 -15.91 6.09 -0.74
N VAL A 210 -14.90 6.56 -0.04
CA VAL A 210 -13.64 7.03 -0.60
C VAL A 210 -12.46 6.39 0.13
N LEU A 211 -11.49 5.86 -0.63
CA LEU A 211 -10.24 5.31 -0.09
C LEU A 211 -9.31 6.43 0.37
N ALA A 212 -8.72 6.27 1.54
CA ALA A 212 -7.96 7.32 2.22
C ALA A 212 -6.61 6.82 2.76
N ASP A 213 -5.88 7.73 3.41
CA ASP A 213 -4.61 7.55 4.12
C ASP A 213 -3.47 7.16 3.17
N GLU A 214 -2.78 6.06 3.42
CA GLU A 214 -1.74 5.48 2.55
C GLU A 214 -2.23 4.19 1.91
N LEU A 215 -1.67 3.84 0.77
CA LEU A 215 -2.14 2.68 0.03
C LEU A 215 -0.99 1.73 -0.28
N LEU A 216 -1.09 0.49 0.25
CA LEU A 216 -0.20 -0.63 -0.07
C LEU A 216 1.30 -0.28 0.05
N THR A 217 1.63 0.54 1.05
CA THR A 217 3.02 0.90 1.36
C THR A 217 3.66 -0.11 2.30
N PRO A 218 5.00 -0.11 2.46
CA PRO A 218 5.68 -0.93 3.46
C PRO A 218 5.27 -0.64 4.92
N ASP A 219 4.56 0.47 5.18
CA ASP A 219 4.02 0.78 6.50
C ASP A 219 2.64 0.16 6.74
N SER A 220 1.84 0.00 5.70
CA SER A 220 0.47 -0.53 5.76
C SER A 220 0.32 -1.95 5.23
N ALA A 221 1.33 -2.50 4.53
CA ALA A 221 1.29 -3.81 3.88
C ALA A 221 2.57 -4.62 4.13
N ARG A 222 2.44 -5.94 4.15
CA ARG A 222 3.58 -6.87 4.16
C ARG A 222 3.82 -7.45 2.79
N TYR A 223 5.02 -7.25 2.28
CA TYR A 223 5.48 -7.85 1.05
C TYR A 223 6.61 -8.84 1.35
N TRP A 224 6.49 -10.05 0.80
CA TRP A 224 7.51 -11.09 0.86
C TRP A 224 8.03 -11.40 -0.53
N LEU A 225 9.23 -11.96 -0.63
CA LEU A 225 9.68 -12.55 -1.88
C LEU A 225 8.85 -13.79 -2.19
N ALA A 226 8.39 -13.92 -3.43
CA ALA A 226 7.69 -15.13 -3.87
C ALA A 226 8.66 -16.31 -3.95
N ASP A 227 9.88 -16.04 -4.42
CA ASP A 227 10.96 -17.02 -4.42
C ASP A 227 11.46 -17.26 -2.98
N GLY A 228 11.50 -18.52 -2.59
CA GLY A 228 11.89 -18.92 -1.24
C GLY A 228 10.77 -18.83 -0.19
N HIS A 229 9.53 -18.47 -0.54
CA HIS A 229 8.41 -18.50 0.41
C HIS A 229 8.20 -19.92 0.96
N GLN A 230 8.23 -20.05 2.27
CA GLN A 230 8.10 -21.33 2.96
C GLN A 230 7.09 -21.24 4.12
N PRO A 231 5.93 -21.87 4.03
CA PRO A 231 5.01 -21.99 5.16
C PRO A 231 5.65 -22.70 6.35
N GLY A 232 5.31 -22.28 7.55
CA GLY A 232 5.81 -22.85 8.81
C GLY A 232 6.89 -22.01 9.48
N VAL A 233 7.41 -21.00 8.78
CA VAL A 233 8.41 -20.07 9.32
C VAL A 233 8.04 -18.62 9.01
N PRO A 234 8.50 -17.65 9.85
CA PRO A 234 8.41 -16.22 9.52
C PRO A 234 9.15 -15.94 8.20
N GLN A 235 8.58 -15.04 7.38
CA GLN A 235 9.17 -14.67 6.10
C GLN A 235 9.96 -13.36 6.20
N PRO A 236 11.12 -13.24 5.52
CA PRO A 236 11.75 -11.95 5.30
C PRO A 236 10.78 -10.99 4.60
N SER A 237 10.60 -9.80 5.17
CA SER A 237 9.60 -8.83 4.71
C SER A 237 10.23 -7.50 4.32
N PHE A 238 9.58 -6.79 3.40
CA PHE A 238 9.94 -5.42 3.01
C PHE A 238 9.29 -4.36 3.89
N ASP A 239 8.58 -4.78 4.94
CA ASP A 239 7.93 -3.89 5.91
C ASP A 239 8.79 -3.65 7.16
N LYS A 240 8.14 -3.19 8.24
CA LYS A 240 8.74 -2.96 9.55
C LYS A 240 9.20 -4.23 10.28
N GLN A 241 9.02 -5.42 9.70
CA GLN A 241 9.34 -6.67 10.38
C GLN A 241 10.83 -6.75 10.72
N HIS A 242 11.71 -6.29 9.81
CA HIS A 242 13.14 -6.23 10.10
C HIS A 242 13.50 -5.40 11.35
N VAL A 243 12.82 -4.27 11.54
CA VAL A 243 13.03 -3.45 12.75
C VAL A 243 12.43 -4.12 13.99
N ARG A 244 11.30 -4.81 13.85
CA ARG A 244 10.67 -5.57 14.94
C ARG A 244 11.54 -6.75 15.35
N ASP A 245 12.09 -7.48 14.37
CA ASP A 245 12.97 -8.64 14.62
C ASP A 245 14.22 -8.21 15.38
N TRP A 246 14.87 -7.12 14.92
CA TRP A 246 15.99 -6.54 15.66
C TRP A 246 15.60 -6.12 17.07
N LEU A 247 14.44 -5.50 17.25
CA LEU A 247 14.03 -4.97 18.55
C LEU A 247 13.75 -6.08 19.57
N VAL A 248 13.20 -7.21 19.14
CA VAL A 248 12.94 -8.35 20.04
C VAL A 248 14.14 -9.29 20.19
N ASP A 249 15.20 -9.09 19.42
CA ASP A 249 16.46 -9.80 19.61
C ASP A 249 17.08 -9.38 20.97
N PRO A 250 17.50 -10.32 21.81
CA PRO A 250 18.15 -10.01 23.10
C PRO A 250 19.33 -9.02 22.98
N ALA A 251 20.02 -8.98 21.85
CA ALA A 251 21.10 -8.05 21.59
C ALA A 251 20.66 -6.58 21.53
N SER A 252 19.40 -6.29 21.32
CA SER A 252 18.85 -4.93 21.36
C SER A 252 18.81 -4.35 22.79
N GLY A 253 18.77 -5.21 23.79
CA GLY A 253 18.63 -4.85 25.21
C GLY A 253 17.27 -4.30 25.60
N TRP A 254 16.25 -4.36 24.70
CA TRP A 254 14.92 -3.83 25.00
C TRP A 254 14.09 -4.82 25.84
N ASP A 255 13.46 -4.31 26.88
CA ASP A 255 12.67 -5.09 27.85
C ASP A 255 11.18 -5.25 27.46
N CYS A 256 10.80 -4.86 26.25
CA CYS A 256 9.43 -4.85 25.73
C CYS A 256 8.46 -3.85 26.43
N VAL A 257 8.93 -3.01 27.33
CA VAL A 257 8.12 -2.07 28.14
C VAL A 257 8.67 -0.65 28.07
N SER A 258 9.99 -0.49 28.23
CA SER A 258 10.66 0.81 28.22
C SER A 258 10.52 1.54 26.89
N PRO A 259 10.76 2.86 26.83
CA PRO A 259 10.85 3.57 25.57
C PRO A 259 11.82 2.89 24.59
N LEU A 260 11.47 2.92 23.30
CA LEU A 260 12.27 2.28 22.25
C LEU A 260 13.71 2.81 22.22
N PRO A 261 14.72 1.94 22.11
CA PRO A 261 16.12 2.37 22.00
C PRO A 261 16.39 3.02 20.61
N PRO A 262 17.48 3.79 20.46
CA PRO A 262 17.92 4.26 19.17
C PRO A 262 18.22 3.09 18.22
N LEU A 263 17.83 3.22 16.95
CA LEU A 263 18.20 2.23 15.94
C LEU A 263 19.67 2.36 15.57
N PRO A 264 20.43 1.24 15.50
CA PRO A 264 21.78 1.23 14.97
C PRO A 264 21.82 1.67 13.48
N PRO A 265 22.93 2.31 13.03
CA PRO A 265 23.06 2.79 11.65
C PRO A 265 22.83 1.70 10.58
N GLU A 266 23.28 0.47 10.85
CA GLU A 266 23.09 -0.68 9.96
C GLU A 266 21.61 -1.08 9.84
N VAL A 267 20.83 -1.03 10.93
CA VAL A 267 19.39 -1.31 10.92
C VAL A 267 18.64 -0.21 10.16
N VAL A 268 19.02 1.06 10.36
CA VAL A 268 18.47 2.21 9.63
C VAL A 268 18.72 2.04 8.13
N THR A 269 19.95 1.73 7.75
CA THR A 269 20.34 1.55 6.34
C THR A 269 19.58 0.39 5.71
N ALA A 270 19.57 -0.78 6.36
CA ALA A 270 18.89 -1.96 5.85
C ALA A 270 17.37 -1.74 5.74
N THR A 271 16.77 -0.99 6.66
CA THR A 271 15.35 -0.63 6.61
C THR A 271 15.08 0.29 5.42
N ARG A 272 15.88 1.35 5.25
CA ARG A 272 15.75 2.26 4.09
C ARG A 272 15.86 1.51 2.77
N ASP A 273 16.85 0.65 2.64
CA ASP A 273 17.12 -0.06 1.39
C ASP A 273 15.99 -1.03 1.04
N ARG A 274 15.38 -1.71 2.03
CA ARG A 274 14.17 -2.54 1.83
C ARG A 274 12.97 -1.73 1.36
N TYR A 275 12.76 -0.54 1.91
CA TYR A 275 11.65 0.33 1.49
C TYR A 275 11.83 0.84 0.06
N VAL A 276 13.07 1.23 -0.30
CA VAL A 276 13.40 1.64 -1.67
C VAL A 276 13.26 0.47 -2.63
N GLU A 277 13.74 -0.70 -2.26
CA GLU A 277 13.62 -1.93 -3.06
C GLU A 277 12.16 -2.31 -3.31
N ALA A 278 11.30 -2.27 -2.27
CA ALA A 278 9.88 -2.52 -2.42
C ALA A 278 9.23 -1.56 -3.44
N TYR A 279 9.56 -0.27 -3.34
CA TYR A 279 9.08 0.74 -4.28
C TYR A 279 9.53 0.42 -5.71
N GLN A 280 10.83 0.17 -5.92
CA GLN A 280 11.39 -0.09 -7.23
C GLN A 280 10.82 -1.36 -7.88
N ARG A 281 10.68 -2.43 -7.10
CA ARG A 281 10.10 -3.69 -7.59
C ARG A 281 8.64 -3.49 -8.02
N ILE A 282 7.80 -2.94 -7.16
CA ILE A 282 6.36 -2.82 -7.41
C ILE A 282 6.07 -1.85 -8.55
N THR A 283 6.75 -0.70 -8.55
CA THR A 283 6.45 0.37 -9.51
C THR A 283 7.26 0.28 -10.81
N GLY A 284 8.41 -0.37 -10.79
CA GLY A 284 9.40 -0.34 -11.86
C GLY A 284 10.13 1.01 -12.00
N LEU A 285 9.95 1.92 -11.04
CA LEU A 285 10.46 3.30 -11.07
C LEU A 285 11.64 3.49 -10.12
N SER A 286 12.53 4.43 -10.45
CA SER A 286 13.58 4.87 -9.51
C SER A 286 13.04 5.94 -8.56
N LEU A 287 13.33 5.82 -7.27
CA LEU A 287 12.98 6.87 -6.30
C LEU A 287 13.76 8.18 -6.56
N ALA A 288 14.87 8.15 -7.27
CA ALA A 288 15.62 9.34 -7.67
C ALA A 288 14.81 10.26 -8.61
N ASP A 289 13.91 9.67 -9.41
CA ASP A 289 13.04 10.40 -10.33
C ASP A 289 11.78 10.98 -9.65
N TRP A 290 11.60 10.72 -8.37
CA TRP A 290 10.46 11.21 -7.60
C TRP A 290 10.78 12.56 -6.90
N PRO A 291 9.85 13.54 -6.83
CA PRO A 291 8.54 13.56 -7.49
C PRO A 291 8.69 13.87 -8.98
N ARG A 292 7.99 13.14 -9.82
CA ARG A 292 7.89 13.45 -11.24
C ARG A 292 6.90 14.57 -11.47
N ASP A 293 7.02 15.26 -12.60
CA ASP A 293 6.01 16.21 -13.06
C ASP A 293 4.63 15.50 -13.11
N PRO A 294 3.56 16.13 -12.59
CA PRO A 294 2.21 15.57 -12.70
C PRO A 294 1.78 15.20 -14.12
N ALA A 295 2.37 15.81 -15.15
CA ALA A 295 2.13 15.47 -16.56
C ALA A 295 2.70 14.10 -16.93
N ASP A 296 3.90 13.74 -16.42
CA ASP A 296 4.54 12.44 -16.67
C ASP A 296 3.85 11.29 -15.94
N LEU A 297 3.17 11.61 -14.84
CA LEU A 297 2.44 10.63 -14.04
C LEU A 297 1.07 10.25 -14.65
N ARG A 298 0.64 10.90 -15.73
CA ARG A 298 -0.63 10.62 -16.43
C ARG A 298 -0.50 9.56 -17.53
N GLN A 299 0.67 9.00 -17.76
CA GLN A 299 0.83 7.92 -18.76
C GLN A 299 0.63 6.56 -18.07
N PRO A 300 -0.30 5.70 -18.54
CA PRO A 300 -0.44 4.35 -18.03
C PRO A 300 0.84 3.54 -18.29
N ALA A 301 1.18 2.64 -17.38
CA ALA A 301 2.37 1.80 -17.38
C ALA A 301 2.55 0.88 -18.63
N SER A 302 1.65 0.95 -19.62
CA SER A 302 1.63 0.11 -20.82
C SER A 302 2.67 0.46 -21.91
N ARG A 303 3.60 1.40 -21.67
CA ARG A 303 4.62 1.80 -22.68
C ARG A 303 6.08 1.45 -22.34
N LEU A 304 6.35 0.63 -21.36
CA LEU A 304 7.73 0.23 -21.04
C LEU A 304 8.13 -1.16 -21.60
N GLY A 305 7.44 -1.64 -22.64
CA GLY A 305 7.69 -2.94 -23.26
C GLY A 305 8.13 -2.93 -24.72
N GLN A 306 8.69 -1.82 -25.25
CA GLN A 306 9.26 -1.83 -26.61
C GLN A 306 10.44 -0.86 -26.72
N CYS A 307 11.61 -1.31 -26.31
CA CYS A 307 12.88 -0.80 -26.79
C CYS A 307 13.90 -1.95 -26.83
N GLY A 308 14.20 -2.44 -28.01
CA GLY A 308 15.33 -3.35 -28.21
C GLY A 308 15.24 -4.17 -29.48
N GLY A 309 15.46 -3.56 -30.64
CA GLY A 309 15.66 -4.25 -31.91
C GLY A 309 16.34 -3.31 -32.89
N THR A 310 17.64 -3.31 -32.86
CA THR A 310 18.52 -2.55 -33.74
C THR A 310 18.46 -3.06 -35.19
N GLY A 311 18.34 -2.10 -36.07
CA GLY A 311 18.62 -1.98 -37.46
C GLY A 311 19.24 -3.07 -38.30
N ASP A 312 18.76 -3.22 -39.51
CA ASP A 312 19.64 -3.14 -40.66
C ASP A 312 18.87 -2.60 -41.86
N ARG A 313 19.49 -1.62 -42.51
CA ARG A 313 19.03 -1.01 -43.76
C ARG A 313 19.45 -1.91 -44.91
N ARG A 314 18.60 -2.10 -45.93
CA ARG A 314 18.93 -2.08 -47.36
C ARG A 314 17.67 -2.06 -48.21
N ASP A 315 17.49 -0.98 -48.93
CA ASP A 315 16.73 -0.77 -50.16
C ASP A 315 17.65 -1.14 -51.37
N PRO A 316 17.25 -1.20 -52.64
CA PRO A 316 15.95 -1.08 -53.31
C PRO A 316 15.75 -2.05 -54.52
N HIS A 317 14.61 -1.88 -55.20
CA HIS A 317 14.27 -2.24 -56.60
C HIS A 317 13.75 -3.64 -56.95
N ARG A 318 12.49 -3.71 -57.39
CA ARG A 318 11.94 -3.95 -58.73
C ARG A 318 10.50 -4.41 -58.66
N ASP A 319 9.68 -3.61 -59.22
CA ASP A 319 8.82 -3.69 -60.43
C ASP A 319 8.08 -5.00 -60.73
N GLN A 320 6.81 -4.73 -61.10
CA GLN A 320 5.94 -5.37 -62.13
C GLN A 320 4.98 -6.48 -61.68
N ASP A 321 3.75 -6.09 -61.61
CA ASP A 321 2.63 -6.35 -62.56
C ASP A 321 1.88 -7.70 -62.49
N VAL A 322 0.54 -7.53 -62.55
CA VAL A 322 -0.45 -8.26 -63.37
C VAL A 322 -1.35 -9.32 -62.67
N HIS A 323 -2.61 -8.99 -62.73
CA HIS A 323 -3.85 -9.77 -62.86
C HIS A 323 -4.72 -10.14 -61.66
N ARG A 324 -5.83 -9.40 -61.61
CA ARG A 324 -7.15 -9.92 -61.18
C ARG A 324 -7.70 -10.94 -62.19
N PRO A 325 -8.59 -11.86 -61.84
CA PRO A 325 -10.01 -11.50 -61.83
C PRO A 325 -10.90 -12.23 -60.77
N ARG A 326 -12.06 -11.61 -60.61
CA ARG A 326 -13.33 -11.89 -59.99
C ARG A 326 -13.89 -13.32 -60.07
N ARG A 327 -14.69 -13.70 -59.06
CA ARG A 327 -16.10 -14.19 -59.05
C ARG A 327 -16.28 -15.03 -57.76
N SER A 328 -17.19 -14.75 -56.92
CA SER A 328 -18.66 -14.73 -56.86
C SER A 328 -19.30 -16.03 -56.35
N ALA A 329 -20.30 -15.84 -55.46
CA ALA A 329 -21.40 -16.70 -55.05
C ALA A 329 -21.16 -17.59 -53.84
N ALA A 330 -21.76 -17.31 -52.67
CA ALA A 330 -23.14 -17.50 -52.22
C ALA A 330 -23.51 -18.96 -51.91
N LEU A 331 -23.87 -19.22 -50.64
CA LEU A 331 -25.16 -19.75 -50.19
C LEU A 331 -25.08 -20.33 -48.77
N GLN A 332 -25.97 -19.88 -47.93
CA GLN A 332 -26.48 -20.48 -46.70
C GLN A 332 -27.34 -21.72 -47.03
N PRO A 333 -28.03 -22.39 -46.10
CA PRO A 333 -27.86 -22.63 -44.63
C PRO A 333 -28.10 -24.10 -44.26
N ARG A 334 -27.76 -24.45 -43.01
CA ARG A 334 -28.69 -25.20 -42.10
C ARG A 334 -28.24 -25.08 -40.66
#